data_fa80cdf2928c55ffd3967d9791197d42
#
_entry.id   fa80cdf2928c55ffd3967d9791197d42
#
_cell.length_a   1.000
_cell.length_b   1.000
_cell.length_c   1.000
_cell.angle_alpha   90.00
_cell.angle_beta   90.00
_cell.angle_gamma   90.00
#
_symmetry.space_group_name_H-M   'P 1'
#
loop_
_entity.id
_entity.type
_entity.pdbx_description
1 polymer ?
#
loop_
_entity_poly.entity_id
_entity_poly.type
_entity_poly.pdbx_seq_one_letter_code
_entity_poly.pdbx_strand_id
1 'polypeptide(L)'
;LAISTTSWISCAVAAKKTDALHSIATVPGLTPEGYLVADNHEAAGASLTWLRSQVVDGSYEELCDEAIHSPAGSNGVLFQPWLAGMRSPVDDRSARGGWTGMSLQTTRADLIRSVLEGVALQSRWLLGPVEKFAGTRFDALRILGGGAQSDLWCQIHADALGRRVERVREPMAAQSRGAALIAALALGIIGFDDVPALVPVDRAFVPDPQVTPVYDALARELPKVYSGLKGTFSRLRSPR
;
A
#
# COMPACT_ATOMS: atom_id res chain seq x y z
N LEU A 1 -6.17 -4.79 -2.00
CA LEU A 1 -4.87 -4.16 -1.81
C LEU A 1 -3.77 -5.14 -2.18
N ALA A 2 -2.94 -4.81 -3.16
CA ALA A 2 -1.77 -5.61 -3.52
C ALA A 2 -0.51 -4.91 -3.05
N ILE A 3 0.38 -5.62 -2.33
CA ILE A 3 1.69 -5.12 -1.90
C ILE A 3 2.77 -5.98 -2.57
N SER A 4 3.24 -5.51 -3.70
CA SER A 4 4.33 -6.08 -4.49
C SER A 4 5.47 -5.05 -4.62
N THR A 5 6.18 -5.00 -5.72
CA THR A 5 7.14 -3.91 -6.04
C THR A 5 6.47 -2.56 -5.88
N THR A 6 5.27 -2.40 -6.45
CA THR A 6 4.33 -1.29 -6.27
C THR A 6 3.21 -1.72 -5.34
N SER A 7 2.36 -0.78 -4.91
CA SER A 7 1.10 -1.11 -4.23
C SER A 7 -0.09 -0.65 -5.05
N TRP A 8 -1.14 -1.47 -5.08
CA TRP A 8 -2.36 -1.22 -5.83
C TRP A 8 -3.59 -1.31 -4.93
N ILE A 9 -4.47 -0.32 -5.03
CA ILE A 9 -5.83 -0.40 -4.49
C ILE A 9 -6.77 -0.57 -5.70
N SER A 10 -7.57 -1.63 -5.67
CA SER A 10 -8.49 -1.96 -6.76
C SER A 10 -9.87 -2.30 -6.22
N CYS A 11 -10.91 -1.82 -6.89
CA CYS A 11 -12.29 -2.17 -6.60
C CYS A 11 -13.15 -2.11 -7.87
N ALA A 12 -14.19 -2.94 -7.91
CA ALA A 12 -15.19 -2.85 -8.97
C ALA A 12 -16.09 -1.64 -8.78
N VAL A 13 -16.45 -0.98 -9.88
CA VAL A 13 -17.40 0.15 -9.93
C VAL A 13 -18.33 0.00 -11.15
N ALA A 14 -19.54 0.55 -11.04
CA ALA A 14 -20.56 0.38 -12.06
C ALA A 14 -20.42 1.33 -13.27
N ALA A 15 -19.59 2.38 -13.16
CA ALA A 15 -19.53 3.40 -14.21
C ALA A 15 -18.08 3.80 -14.53
N LYS A 16 -17.85 4.12 -15.80
CA LYS A 16 -16.59 4.72 -16.26
C LYS A 16 -16.45 6.12 -15.69
N LYS A 17 -15.34 6.36 -14.96
CA LYS A 17 -15.03 7.65 -14.33
C LYS A 17 -13.54 7.97 -14.44
N THR A 18 -13.22 9.25 -14.30
CA THR A 18 -11.84 9.75 -14.18
C THR A 18 -11.80 10.88 -13.16
N ASP A 19 -10.86 10.84 -12.26
CA ASP A 19 -10.50 11.93 -11.34
C ASP A 19 -9.07 12.37 -11.67
N ALA A 20 -8.96 13.40 -12.50
CA ALA A 20 -7.67 13.93 -12.93
C ALA A 20 -6.87 14.56 -11.78
N LEU A 21 -7.55 15.06 -10.73
CA LEU A 21 -6.90 15.69 -9.59
C LEU A 21 -6.09 14.68 -8.77
N HIS A 22 -6.61 13.46 -8.61
CA HIS A 22 -5.96 12.40 -7.84
C HIS A 22 -5.32 11.32 -8.73
N SER A 23 -5.32 11.53 -10.06
CA SER A 23 -4.79 10.57 -11.05
C SER A 23 -5.49 9.21 -11.01
N ILE A 24 -6.79 9.17 -10.65
CA ILE A 24 -7.60 7.96 -10.55
C ILE A 24 -8.43 7.80 -11.82
N ALA A 25 -8.40 6.61 -12.41
CA ALA A 25 -9.23 6.27 -13.56
C ALA A 25 -9.75 4.84 -13.44
N THR A 26 -10.83 4.58 -14.20
CA THR A 26 -11.34 3.21 -14.37
C THR A 26 -10.83 2.60 -15.66
N VAL A 27 -10.58 1.30 -15.61
CA VAL A 27 -10.36 0.44 -16.78
C VAL A 27 -11.55 -0.51 -16.97
N PRO A 28 -11.75 -1.13 -18.14
CA PRO A 28 -12.77 -2.16 -18.31
C PRO A 28 -12.63 -3.26 -17.24
N GLY A 29 -13.76 -3.67 -16.67
CA GLY A 29 -13.84 -4.76 -15.72
C GLY A 29 -13.91 -6.13 -16.40
N LEU A 30 -14.22 -7.17 -15.60
CA LEU A 30 -14.39 -8.53 -16.11
C LEU A 30 -15.75 -8.77 -16.78
N THR A 31 -16.74 -7.91 -16.52
CA THR A 31 -18.04 -7.94 -17.18
C THR A 31 -18.17 -6.77 -18.13
N PRO A 32 -18.96 -6.88 -19.21
CA PRO A 32 -19.13 -5.80 -20.20
C PRO A 32 -19.64 -4.48 -19.60
N GLU A 33 -20.44 -4.56 -18.54
CA GLU A 33 -21.05 -3.40 -17.87
C GLU A 33 -20.23 -2.90 -16.68
N GLY A 34 -19.19 -3.65 -16.28
CA GLY A 34 -18.37 -3.37 -15.11
C GLY A 34 -17.09 -2.63 -15.43
N TYR A 35 -16.61 -1.87 -14.45
CA TYR A 35 -15.31 -1.20 -14.51
C TYR A 35 -14.51 -1.53 -13.26
N LEU A 36 -13.20 -1.40 -13.37
CA LEU A 36 -12.26 -1.59 -12.26
C LEU A 36 -11.52 -0.28 -12.01
N VAL A 37 -11.55 0.20 -10.78
CA VAL A 37 -10.53 1.14 -10.30
C VAL A 37 -9.27 0.33 -10.03
N ALA A 38 -8.15 0.75 -10.58
CA ALA A 38 -6.86 0.16 -10.32
C ALA A 38 -5.84 1.28 -10.21
N ASP A 39 -5.60 1.73 -9.00
CA ASP A 39 -4.71 2.85 -8.75
C ASP A 39 -3.57 2.47 -7.82
N ASN A 40 -2.40 3.10 -8.00
CA ASN A 40 -1.17 2.65 -7.38
C ASN A 40 -0.28 3.77 -6.87
N HIS A 41 0.59 3.40 -5.92
CA HIS A 41 1.82 4.15 -5.65
C HIS A 41 3.06 3.33 -6.04
N GLU A 42 4.10 4.05 -6.48
CA GLU A 42 5.19 3.50 -7.31
C GLU A 42 6.19 2.65 -6.53
N ALA A 43 6.36 2.85 -5.23
CA ALA A 43 7.36 2.14 -4.45
C ALA A 43 6.76 1.61 -3.13
N ALA A 44 6.37 0.34 -3.11
CA ALA A 44 5.89 -0.37 -1.93
C ALA A 44 6.93 -1.38 -1.46
N GLY A 45 6.84 -2.64 -1.89
CA GLY A 45 7.88 -3.63 -1.64
C GLY A 45 9.25 -3.22 -2.17
N ALA A 46 9.28 -2.40 -3.24
CA ALA A 46 10.52 -1.80 -3.73
C ALA A 46 11.23 -0.95 -2.67
N SER A 47 10.50 -0.28 -1.77
CA SER A 47 11.10 0.50 -0.68
C SER A 47 11.83 -0.41 0.31
N LEU A 48 11.24 -1.55 0.68
CA LEU A 48 11.89 -2.53 1.55
C LEU A 48 13.06 -3.23 0.84
N THR A 49 12.93 -3.52 -0.46
CA THR A 49 14.03 -4.07 -1.27
C THR A 49 15.20 -3.10 -1.34
N TRP A 50 14.93 -1.81 -1.57
CA TRP A 50 15.95 -0.77 -1.57
C TRP A 50 16.63 -0.64 -0.21
N LEU A 51 15.86 -0.58 0.87
CA LEU A 51 16.39 -0.53 2.23
C LEU A 51 17.37 -1.69 2.46
N ARG A 52 16.94 -2.92 2.15
CA ARG A 52 17.73 -4.14 2.32
C ARG A 52 19.02 -4.15 1.49
N SER A 53 18.96 -3.63 0.27
CA SER A 53 20.09 -3.71 -0.65
C SER A 53 21.07 -2.55 -0.55
N GLN A 54 20.66 -1.41 0.01
CA GLN A 54 21.45 -0.18 -0.01
C GLN A 54 21.77 0.36 1.39
N VAL A 55 21.01 -0.03 2.43
CA VAL A 55 21.09 0.63 3.74
C VAL A 55 21.34 -0.37 4.87
N VAL A 56 20.65 -1.51 4.86
CA VAL A 56 20.74 -2.51 5.93
C VAL A 56 20.87 -3.92 5.35
N ASP A 57 21.68 -4.76 5.97
CA ASP A 57 21.82 -6.16 5.61
C ASP A 57 20.70 -7.00 6.25
N GLY A 58 20.41 -8.17 5.66
CA GLY A 58 19.49 -9.18 6.18
C GLY A 58 18.50 -9.70 5.15
N SER A 59 17.80 -10.77 5.48
CA SER A 59 16.65 -11.27 4.73
C SER A 59 15.41 -10.41 5.01
N TYR A 60 14.36 -10.56 4.21
CA TYR A 60 13.08 -9.86 4.48
C TYR A 60 12.45 -10.32 5.80
N GLU A 61 12.62 -11.58 6.18
CA GLU A 61 12.13 -12.14 7.42
C GLU A 61 12.84 -11.50 8.61
N GLU A 62 14.18 -11.50 8.61
CA GLU A 62 15.00 -10.86 9.65
C GLU A 62 14.68 -9.37 9.81
N LEU A 63 14.46 -8.64 8.71
CA LEU A 63 14.08 -7.23 8.78
C LEU A 63 12.69 -7.05 9.41
N CYS A 64 11.73 -7.90 9.07
CA CYS A 64 10.40 -7.84 9.69
C CYS A 64 10.45 -8.19 11.18
N ASP A 65 11.25 -9.18 11.57
CA ASP A 65 11.43 -9.58 12.97
C ASP A 65 12.12 -8.47 13.77
N GLU A 66 13.11 -7.80 13.19
CA GLU A 66 13.77 -6.66 13.83
C GLU A 66 12.81 -5.47 13.98
N ALA A 67 11.97 -5.20 13.00
CA ALA A 67 10.99 -4.11 13.05
C ALA A 67 9.99 -4.24 14.20
N ILE A 68 9.76 -5.46 14.72
CA ILE A 68 8.88 -5.70 15.88
C ILE A 68 9.41 -4.99 17.15
N HIS A 69 10.71 -4.81 17.26
CA HIS A 69 11.35 -4.16 18.42
C HIS A 69 11.18 -2.63 18.44
N SER A 70 10.71 -2.03 17.36
CA SER A 70 10.32 -0.62 17.33
C SER A 70 8.80 -0.48 17.61
N PRO A 71 8.36 0.51 18.37
CA PRO A 71 6.94 0.74 18.61
C PRO A 71 6.22 1.27 17.36
N ALA A 72 4.90 1.23 17.37
CA ALA A 72 4.08 1.86 16.34
C ALA A 72 4.42 3.36 16.22
N GLY A 73 4.63 3.83 15.00
CA GLY A 73 5.08 5.18 14.70
C GLY A 73 6.60 5.34 14.73
N SER A 74 7.37 4.24 14.87
CA SER A 74 8.84 4.20 14.72
C SER A 74 9.55 5.31 15.50
N ASN A 75 9.13 5.57 16.75
CA ASN A 75 9.65 6.66 17.60
C ASN A 75 9.63 8.05 16.91
N GLY A 76 8.63 8.31 16.06
CA GLY A 76 8.48 9.57 15.33
C GLY A 76 9.23 9.65 14.01
N VAL A 77 9.85 8.57 13.56
CA VAL A 77 10.50 8.50 12.25
C VAL A 77 9.47 8.21 11.17
N LEU A 78 9.26 9.14 10.26
CA LEU A 78 8.36 9.02 9.13
C LEU A 78 9.15 8.82 7.84
N PHE A 79 8.95 7.67 7.20
CA PHE A 79 9.51 7.38 5.88
C PHE A 79 8.58 7.86 4.76
N GLN A 80 9.16 8.51 3.75
CA GLN A 80 8.47 8.92 2.53
C GLN A 80 8.79 7.92 1.41
N PRO A 81 7.83 7.07 0.97
CA PRO A 81 8.09 5.99 0.01
C PRO A 81 8.14 6.48 -1.45
N TRP A 82 8.65 7.69 -1.70
CA TRP A 82 8.64 8.32 -3.02
C TRP A 82 9.94 8.09 -3.81
N LEU A 83 10.60 6.96 -3.58
CA LEU A 83 11.90 6.63 -4.19
C LEU A 83 11.86 6.64 -5.72
N ALA A 84 10.71 6.29 -6.32
CA ALA A 84 10.47 6.30 -7.77
C ALA A 84 9.59 7.47 -8.24
N GLY A 85 9.40 8.49 -7.40
CA GLY A 85 8.39 9.53 -7.61
C GLY A 85 7.02 9.10 -7.05
N MET A 86 6.00 9.90 -7.30
CA MET A 86 4.59 9.58 -6.98
C MET A 86 3.74 9.58 -8.25
N ARG A 87 2.70 8.71 -8.25
CA ARG A 87 1.65 8.71 -9.26
C ARG A 87 0.32 9.13 -8.67
N SER A 88 -0.06 8.52 -7.55
CA SER A 88 -1.32 8.79 -6.86
C SER A 88 -1.09 8.88 -5.35
N PRO A 89 -1.87 9.70 -4.65
CA PRO A 89 -2.94 10.57 -5.10
C PRO A 89 -2.46 11.92 -5.67
N VAL A 90 -1.16 12.07 -5.91
CA VAL A 90 -0.52 13.25 -6.54
C VAL A 90 0.47 12.75 -7.58
N ASP A 91 0.30 13.17 -8.84
CA ASP A 91 1.28 12.85 -9.89
C ASP A 91 2.46 13.82 -9.82
N ASP A 92 3.55 13.38 -9.18
CA ASP A 92 4.81 14.11 -9.10
C ASP A 92 6.00 13.18 -9.28
N ARG A 93 6.52 13.15 -10.50
CA ARG A 93 7.68 12.36 -10.86
C ARG A 93 9.00 12.92 -10.30
N SER A 94 8.99 14.14 -9.77
CA SER A 94 10.15 14.76 -9.14
C SER A 94 10.27 14.39 -7.64
N ALA A 95 9.20 13.93 -7.01
CA ALA A 95 9.22 13.53 -5.60
C ALA A 95 10.32 12.49 -5.33
N ARG A 96 10.93 12.59 -4.15
CA ARG A 96 12.00 11.66 -3.70
C ARG A 96 11.72 11.20 -2.28
N GLY A 97 12.09 9.94 -2.03
CA GLY A 97 11.97 9.30 -0.73
C GLY A 97 13.03 9.76 0.26
N GLY A 98 12.79 9.47 1.52
CA GLY A 98 13.69 9.79 2.61
C GLY A 98 13.03 9.59 3.97
N TRP A 99 13.70 10.04 5.01
CA TRP A 99 13.20 10.02 6.38
C TRP A 99 13.09 11.43 6.95
N THR A 100 12.04 11.66 7.71
CA THR A 100 11.82 12.87 8.51
C THR A 100 11.66 12.46 9.98
N GLY A 101 12.16 13.28 10.90
CA GLY A 101 12.02 13.02 12.35
C GLY A 101 13.12 12.14 12.96
N MET A 102 14.21 11.87 12.24
CA MET A 102 15.36 11.15 12.80
C MET A 102 16.07 11.97 13.89
N SER A 103 16.60 11.27 14.88
CA SER A 103 17.40 11.82 15.96
C SER A 103 18.62 10.92 16.24
N LEU A 104 19.48 11.32 17.17
CA LEU A 104 20.61 10.48 17.62
C LEU A 104 20.17 9.19 18.32
N GLN A 105 18.91 9.10 18.74
CA GLN A 105 18.32 7.92 19.37
C GLN A 105 17.64 6.98 18.37
N THR A 106 17.52 7.39 17.10
CA THR A 106 16.90 6.55 16.07
C THR A 106 17.67 5.26 15.89
N THR A 107 17.00 4.14 16.06
CA THR A 107 17.59 2.81 15.94
C THR A 107 17.41 2.24 14.52
N ARG A 108 18.13 1.16 14.24
CA ARG A 108 17.96 0.41 12.99
C ARG A 108 16.54 -0.18 12.88
N ALA A 109 15.98 -0.68 13.98
CA ALA A 109 14.60 -1.17 14.04
C ALA A 109 13.59 -0.08 13.67
N ASP A 110 13.80 1.18 14.14
CA ASP A 110 12.94 2.32 13.79
C ASP A 110 12.99 2.61 12.27
N LEU A 111 14.18 2.58 11.68
CA LEU A 111 14.33 2.79 10.23
C LEU A 111 13.60 1.71 9.42
N ILE A 112 13.76 0.44 9.80
CA ILE A 112 13.09 -0.67 9.10
C ILE A 112 11.57 -0.55 9.24
N ARG A 113 11.08 -0.40 10.47
CA ARG A 113 9.65 -0.27 10.75
C ARG A 113 9.04 0.93 10.03
N SER A 114 9.71 2.08 10.04
CA SER A 114 9.22 3.29 9.37
C SER A 114 9.02 3.10 7.87
N VAL A 115 9.83 2.25 7.20
CA VAL A 115 9.62 1.91 5.79
C VAL A 115 8.31 1.13 5.59
N LEU A 116 8.04 0.13 6.45
CA LEU A 116 6.78 -0.61 6.41
C LEU A 116 5.57 0.31 6.64
N GLU A 117 5.68 1.19 7.63
CA GLU A 117 4.67 2.17 8.01
C GLU A 117 4.46 3.25 6.94
N GLY A 118 5.54 3.78 6.35
CA GLY A 118 5.47 4.78 5.28
C GLY A 118 4.71 4.29 4.06
N VAL A 119 4.91 3.03 3.67
CA VAL A 119 4.14 2.38 2.59
C VAL A 119 2.66 2.26 2.95
N ALA A 120 2.35 1.87 4.19
CA ALA A 120 0.96 1.75 4.64
C ALA A 120 0.28 3.14 4.75
N LEU A 121 0.99 4.15 5.20
CA LEU A 121 0.50 5.54 5.26
C LEU A 121 0.27 6.13 3.86
N GLN A 122 1.11 5.81 2.89
CA GLN A 122 0.88 6.18 1.48
C GLN A 122 -0.37 5.49 0.94
N SER A 123 -0.57 4.21 1.26
CA SER A 123 -1.81 3.50 0.92
C SER A 123 -3.04 4.13 1.58
N ARG A 124 -2.92 4.60 2.83
CA ARG A 124 -3.99 5.36 3.51
C ARG A 124 -4.30 6.68 2.80
N TRP A 125 -3.28 7.42 2.37
CA TRP A 125 -3.47 8.67 1.65
C TRP A 125 -4.20 8.46 0.33
N LEU A 126 -3.92 7.34 -0.38
CA LEU A 126 -4.60 6.95 -1.60
C LEU A 126 -6.03 6.43 -1.35
N LEU A 127 -6.26 5.71 -0.24
CA LEU A 127 -7.53 5.05 0.06
C LEU A 127 -8.70 6.04 0.12
N GLY A 128 -8.52 7.20 0.76
CA GLY A 128 -9.56 8.21 0.86
C GLY A 128 -10.11 8.70 -0.50
N PRO A 129 -9.24 9.16 -1.41
CA PRO A 129 -9.63 9.46 -2.80
C PRO A 129 -10.29 8.28 -3.53
N VAL A 130 -9.80 7.05 -3.37
CA VAL A 130 -10.39 5.86 -4.01
C VAL A 130 -11.78 5.56 -3.46
N GLU A 131 -12.00 5.60 -2.14
CA GLU A 131 -13.33 5.43 -1.53
C GLU A 131 -14.31 6.49 -2.01
N LYS A 132 -13.88 7.76 -2.06
CA LYS A 132 -14.68 8.86 -2.60
C LYS A 132 -15.03 8.66 -4.09
N PHE A 133 -14.07 8.22 -4.87
CA PHE A 133 -14.25 7.91 -6.29
C PHE A 133 -15.21 6.74 -6.50
N ALA A 134 -15.08 5.68 -5.71
CA ALA A 134 -15.96 4.51 -5.73
C ALA A 134 -17.38 4.81 -5.20
N GLY A 135 -17.52 5.88 -4.40
CA GLY A 135 -18.79 6.26 -3.76
C GLY A 135 -19.15 5.37 -2.56
N THR A 136 -18.19 4.63 -2.02
CA THR A 136 -18.39 3.75 -0.87
C THR A 136 -17.16 3.69 0.00
N ARG A 137 -17.36 3.50 1.30
CA ARG A 137 -16.30 3.19 2.26
C ARG A 137 -16.12 1.67 2.31
N PHE A 138 -14.87 1.22 2.33
CA PHE A 138 -14.58 -0.21 2.45
C PHE A 138 -14.47 -0.61 3.92
N ASP A 139 -15.27 -1.59 4.36
CA ASP A 139 -15.19 -2.15 5.71
C ASP A 139 -13.95 -3.03 5.88
N ALA A 140 -13.56 -3.72 4.82
CA ALA A 140 -12.39 -4.57 4.78
C ALA A 140 -11.65 -4.45 3.43
N LEU A 141 -10.34 -4.70 3.46
CA LEU A 141 -9.52 -4.82 2.26
C LEU A 141 -8.84 -6.19 2.24
N ARG A 142 -9.02 -6.94 1.17
CA ARG A 142 -8.20 -8.14 0.92
C ARG A 142 -6.80 -7.73 0.55
N ILE A 143 -5.78 -8.33 1.20
CA ILE A 143 -4.37 -8.07 0.94
C ILE A 143 -3.71 -9.27 0.29
N LEU A 144 -2.85 -9.00 -0.70
CA LEU A 144 -2.11 -9.98 -1.49
C LEU A 144 -0.74 -9.46 -1.90
N GLY A 145 0.09 -10.33 -2.49
CA GLY A 145 1.45 -10.02 -2.93
C GLY A 145 2.51 -10.34 -1.90
N GLY A 146 3.78 -10.02 -2.19
CA GLY A 146 4.92 -10.36 -1.34
C GLY A 146 4.86 -9.75 0.06
N GLY A 147 4.43 -8.50 0.17
CA GLY A 147 4.27 -7.82 1.46
C GLY A 147 3.23 -8.48 2.37
N ALA A 148 2.25 -9.16 1.80
CA ALA A 148 1.23 -9.86 2.57
C ALA A 148 1.74 -11.14 3.27
N GLN A 149 2.96 -11.59 2.99
CA GLN A 149 3.57 -12.72 3.71
C GLN A 149 3.95 -12.34 5.14
N SER A 150 4.23 -11.06 5.42
CA SER A 150 4.57 -10.59 6.77
C SER A 150 3.29 -10.26 7.56
N ASP A 151 3.10 -10.96 8.67
CA ASP A 151 1.99 -10.68 9.62
C ASP A 151 2.11 -9.26 10.18
N LEU A 152 3.34 -8.82 10.51
CA LEU A 152 3.60 -7.47 10.98
C LEU A 152 3.14 -6.43 9.94
N TRP A 153 3.49 -6.62 8.67
CA TRP A 153 3.14 -5.64 7.65
C TRP A 153 1.64 -5.62 7.36
N CYS A 154 0.97 -6.79 7.43
CA CYS A 154 -0.50 -6.87 7.35
C CYS A 154 -1.17 -6.12 8.51
N GLN A 155 -0.66 -6.28 9.75
CA GLN A 155 -1.17 -5.56 10.91
C GLN A 155 -0.92 -4.05 10.80
N ILE A 156 0.28 -3.63 10.40
CA ILE A 156 0.59 -2.21 10.13
C ILE A 156 -0.39 -1.62 9.10
N HIS A 157 -0.74 -2.36 8.04
CA HIS A 157 -1.74 -1.90 7.08
C HIS A 157 -3.13 -1.78 7.72
N ALA A 158 -3.55 -2.74 8.55
CA ALA A 158 -4.83 -2.66 9.25
C ALA A 158 -4.89 -1.41 10.14
N ASP A 159 -3.85 -1.19 10.94
CA ASP A 159 -3.75 -0.08 11.89
C ASP A 159 -3.68 1.27 11.14
N ALA A 160 -2.81 1.38 10.15
CA ALA A 160 -2.62 2.60 9.37
C ALA A 160 -3.86 2.95 8.55
N LEU A 161 -4.51 1.99 7.92
CA LEU A 161 -5.71 2.23 7.10
C LEU A 161 -6.97 2.46 7.95
N GLY A 162 -6.96 2.01 9.23
CA GLY A 162 -8.15 2.00 10.07
C GLY A 162 -9.26 1.11 9.49
N ARG A 163 -8.88 0.00 8.89
CA ARG A 163 -9.74 -0.96 8.20
C ARG A 163 -9.31 -2.38 8.53
N ARG A 164 -10.27 -3.29 8.59
CA ARG A 164 -9.97 -4.73 8.60
C ARG A 164 -9.19 -5.10 7.34
N VAL A 165 -8.07 -5.80 7.49
CA VAL A 165 -7.25 -6.33 6.40
C VAL A 165 -7.35 -7.85 6.41
N GLU A 166 -7.68 -8.44 5.27
CA GLU A 166 -7.91 -9.87 5.11
C GLU A 166 -6.87 -10.44 4.13
N ARG A 167 -5.91 -11.19 4.67
CA ARG A 167 -4.93 -11.87 3.83
C ARG A 167 -5.57 -13.03 3.09
N VAL A 168 -5.46 -13.01 1.76
CA VAL A 168 -5.86 -14.17 0.96
C VAL A 168 -4.89 -15.32 1.17
N ARG A 169 -5.37 -16.56 1.14
CA ARG A 169 -4.51 -17.75 1.19
C ARG A 169 -3.50 -17.72 0.03
N GLU A 170 -2.25 -18.07 0.31
CA GLU A 170 -1.17 -18.05 -0.69
C GLU A 170 -1.08 -16.71 -1.44
N PRO A 171 -0.79 -15.61 -0.73
CA PRO A 171 -0.89 -14.26 -1.28
C PRO A 171 0.07 -14.02 -2.47
N MET A 172 1.15 -14.76 -2.58
CA MET A 172 2.08 -14.72 -3.72
C MET A 172 1.47 -15.31 -5.00
N ALA A 173 0.63 -16.32 -4.88
CA ALA A 173 -0.04 -16.98 -6.01
C ALA A 173 -1.33 -16.26 -6.45
N ALA A 174 -1.71 -15.17 -5.80
CA ALA A 174 -3.00 -14.51 -6.03
C ALA A 174 -3.17 -14.03 -7.48
N GLN A 175 -2.11 -13.54 -8.12
CA GLN A 175 -2.17 -13.10 -9.53
C GLN A 175 -2.37 -14.28 -10.49
N SER A 176 -1.63 -15.36 -10.31
CA SER A 176 -1.78 -16.58 -11.12
C SER A 176 -3.16 -17.21 -10.90
N ARG A 177 -3.64 -17.23 -9.65
CA ARG A 177 -5.00 -17.67 -9.32
C ARG A 177 -6.04 -16.80 -10.04
N GLY A 178 -5.89 -15.48 -10.02
CA GLY A 178 -6.77 -14.56 -10.73
C GLY A 178 -6.84 -14.85 -12.23
N ALA A 179 -5.68 -15.05 -12.86
CA ALA A 179 -5.63 -15.42 -14.29
C ALA A 179 -6.31 -16.76 -14.57
N ALA A 180 -6.12 -17.77 -13.72
CA ALA A 180 -6.78 -19.08 -13.85
C ALA A 180 -8.31 -18.96 -13.68
N LEU A 181 -8.79 -18.16 -12.72
CA LEU A 181 -10.22 -17.92 -12.51
C LEU A 181 -10.85 -17.21 -13.71
N ILE A 182 -10.16 -16.21 -14.29
CA ILE A 182 -10.65 -15.53 -15.52
C ILE A 182 -10.78 -16.53 -16.67
N ALA A 183 -9.79 -17.40 -16.86
CA ALA A 183 -9.86 -18.44 -17.90
C ALA A 183 -11.00 -19.44 -17.64
N ALA A 184 -11.20 -19.88 -16.40
CA ALA A 184 -12.28 -20.79 -16.02
C ALA A 184 -13.67 -20.18 -16.23
N LEU A 185 -13.83 -18.88 -15.91
CA LEU A 185 -15.05 -18.10 -16.18
C LEU A 185 -15.31 -18.02 -17.70
N ALA A 186 -14.29 -17.68 -18.49
CA ALA A 186 -14.41 -17.55 -19.94
C ALA A 186 -14.78 -18.88 -20.63
N LEU A 187 -14.33 -20.01 -20.08
CA LEU A 187 -14.65 -21.37 -20.56
C LEU A 187 -15.97 -21.91 -19.99
N GLY A 188 -16.66 -21.18 -19.11
CA GLY A 188 -17.90 -21.64 -18.48
C GLY A 188 -17.70 -22.78 -17.48
N ILE A 189 -16.49 -23.00 -16.99
CA ILE A 189 -16.18 -24.07 -16.01
C ILE A 189 -16.69 -23.65 -14.61
N ILE A 190 -16.68 -22.35 -14.30
CA ILE A 190 -17.19 -21.76 -13.06
C ILE A 190 -18.05 -20.55 -13.39
N GLY A 191 -18.95 -20.17 -12.45
CA GLY A 191 -19.67 -18.90 -12.47
C GLY A 191 -19.02 -17.83 -11.58
N PHE A 192 -19.48 -16.59 -11.67
CA PHE A 192 -18.99 -15.51 -10.79
C PHE A 192 -19.31 -15.80 -9.31
N ASP A 193 -20.41 -16.49 -9.02
CA ASP A 193 -20.82 -16.85 -7.66
C ASP A 193 -19.88 -17.87 -6.99
N ASP A 194 -19.11 -18.62 -7.77
CA ASP A 194 -18.13 -19.58 -7.26
C ASP A 194 -16.83 -18.90 -6.81
N VAL A 195 -16.49 -17.72 -7.37
CA VAL A 195 -15.22 -17.05 -7.17
C VAL A 195 -14.91 -16.75 -5.69
N PRO A 196 -15.85 -16.28 -4.84
CA PRO A 196 -15.57 -16.04 -3.42
C PRO A 196 -15.04 -17.25 -2.67
N ALA A 197 -15.57 -18.44 -2.96
CA ALA A 197 -15.14 -19.70 -2.33
C ALA A 197 -13.74 -20.13 -2.79
N LEU A 198 -13.35 -19.75 -4.02
CA LEU A 198 -12.06 -20.07 -4.62
C LEU A 198 -10.94 -19.08 -4.24
N VAL A 199 -11.29 -18.00 -3.54
CA VAL A 199 -10.33 -17.00 -3.01
C VAL A 199 -10.48 -16.91 -1.48
N PRO A 200 -10.15 -17.98 -0.73
CA PRO A 200 -10.33 -18.00 0.71
C PRO A 200 -9.41 -17.00 1.42
N VAL A 201 -9.91 -16.43 2.50
CA VAL A 201 -9.14 -15.65 3.46
C VAL A 201 -8.39 -16.61 4.38
N ASP A 202 -7.09 -16.37 4.55
CA ASP A 202 -6.22 -17.12 5.45
C ASP A 202 -6.25 -16.54 6.86
N ARG A 203 -6.08 -15.23 6.96
CA ARG A 203 -6.05 -14.51 8.24
C ARG A 203 -6.61 -13.10 8.09
N ALA A 204 -7.26 -12.64 9.16
CA ALA A 204 -7.74 -11.27 9.26
C ALA A 204 -6.99 -10.51 10.35
N PHE A 205 -6.69 -9.24 10.06
CA PHE A 205 -6.03 -8.30 10.94
C PHE A 205 -7.00 -7.15 11.20
N VAL A 206 -7.21 -6.85 12.47
CA VAL A 206 -8.14 -5.78 12.90
C VAL A 206 -7.31 -4.63 13.43
N PRO A 207 -7.69 -3.37 13.13
CA PRO A 207 -6.99 -2.21 13.68
C PRO A 207 -6.94 -2.25 15.21
N ASP A 208 -5.76 -2.00 15.78
CA ASP A 208 -5.59 -1.87 17.23
C ASP A 208 -5.96 -0.44 17.67
N PRO A 209 -7.00 -0.28 18.51
CA PRO A 209 -7.41 1.04 19.00
C PRO A 209 -6.32 1.78 19.78
N GLN A 210 -5.36 1.06 20.36
CA GLN A 210 -4.29 1.68 21.16
C GLN A 210 -3.26 2.41 20.27
N VAL A 211 -3.02 1.91 19.05
CA VAL A 211 -2.04 2.51 18.13
C VAL A 211 -2.71 3.40 17.05
N THR A 212 -4.01 3.32 16.88
CA THR A 212 -4.76 4.14 15.92
C THR A 212 -4.44 5.64 16.01
N PRO A 213 -4.37 6.28 17.21
CA PRO A 213 -4.04 7.70 17.30
C PRO A 213 -2.66 8.06 16.75
N VAL A 214 -1.68 7.14 16.86
CA VAL A 214 -0.33 7.32 16.32
C VAL A 214 -0.38 7.37 14.79
N TYR A 215 -1.03 6.40 14.17
CA TYR A 215 -1.16 6.37 12.70
C TYR A 215 -2.04 7.51 12.17
N ASP A 216 -3.05 7.94 12.91
CA ASP A 216 -3.85 9.11 12.58
C ASP A 216 -3.01 10.40 12.56
N ALA A 217 -2.09 10.55 13.50
CA ALA A 217 -1.16 11.68 13.53
C ALA A 217 -0.20 11.63 12.32
N LEU A 218 0.46 10.50 12.09
CA LEU A 218 1.41 10.34 10.98
C LEU A 218 0.74 10.50 9.61
N ALA A 219 -0.49 10.01 9.44
CA ALA A 219 -1.25 10.15 8.19
C ALA A 219 -1.57 11.61 7.85
N ARG A 220 -1.74 12.47 8.87
CA ARG A 220 -1.91 13.92 8.67
C ARG A 220 -0.60 14.62 8.29
N GLU A 221 0.53 14.08 8.72
CA GLU A 221 1.85 14.69 8.47
C GLU A 221 2.43 14.33 7.10
N LEU A 222 2.21 13.11 6.60
CA LEU A 222 2.79 12.67 5.31
C LEU A 222 2.47 13.63 4.13
N PRO A 223 1.22 14.08 3.91
CA PRO A 223 0.91 15.07 2.87
C PRO A 223 1.54 16.44 3.13
N LYS A 224 1.74 16.83 4.40
CA LYS A 224 2.38 18.10 4.76
C LYS A 224 3.89 18.06 4.46
N VAL A 225 4.55 16.94 4.76
CA VAL A 225 5.96 16.71 4.40
C VAL A 225 6.13 16.84 2.89
N TYR A 226 5.26 16.18 2.10
CA TYR A 226 5.26 16.36 0.65
C TYR A 226 5.13 17.83 0.24
N SER A 227 4.12 18.52 0.78
CA SER A 227 3.85 19.93 0.43
C SER A 227 5.02 20.84 0.77
N GLY A 228 5.73 20.57 1.88
CA GLY A 228 6.92 21.30 2.28
C GLY A 228 8.14 21.04 1.39
N LEU A 229 8.27 19.82 0.88
CA LEU A 229 9.46 19.38 0.15
C LEU A 229 9.33 19.43 -1.40
N LYS A 230 8.11 19.51 -1.95
CA LYS A 230 7.87 19.43 -3.40
C LYS A 230 8.72 20.42 -4.22
N GLY A 231 8.88 21.66 -3.74
CA GLY A 231 9.70 22.66 -4.40
C GLY A 231 11.20 22.32 -4.37
N THR A 232 11.65 21.63 -3.31
CA THR A 232 13.03 21.15 -3.19
C THR A 232 13.28 19.99 -4.15
N PHE A 233 12.36 19.02 -4.24
CA PHE A 233 12.46 17.90 -5.17
C PHE A 233 12.65 18.38 -6.62
N SER A 234 11.86 19.39 -7.05
CA SER A 234 11.97 19.96 -8.39
C SER A 234 13.35 20.58 -8.64
N ARG A 235 13.96 21.25 -7.64
CA ARG A 235 15.29 21.85 -7.76
C ARG A 235 16.42 20.83 -7.73
N LEU A 236 16.28 19.76 -6.96
CA LEU A 236 17.29 18.68 -6.86
C LEU A 236 17.24 17.72 -8.05
N ARG A 237 16.24 17.80 -8.90
CA ARG A 237 16.19 17.01 -10.12
C ARG A 237 17.32 17.46 -11.03
N SER A 238 18.41 16.67 -11.11
CA SER A 238 19.48 16.92 -12.08
C SER A 238 18.90 16.99 -13.48
N PRO A 239 19.27 17.96 -14.31
CA PRO A 239 18.94 17.92 -15.72
C PRO A 239 19.50 16.62 -16.30
N ARG A 240 18.66 15.82 -16.92
CA ARG A 240 19.04 14.66 -17.72
C ARG A 240 19.50 15.14 -19.09
#